data_87ab1421b65214c930fd18d40f368a0d
#
_entry.id   87ab1421b65214c930fd18d40f368a0d
#
_cell.length_a   1.000
_cell.length_b   1.000
_cell.length_c   1.000
_cell.angle_alpha   90.00
_cell.angle_beta   90.00
_cell.angle_gamma   90.00
#
_symmetry.space_group_name_H-M   'P 1'
#
loop_
_entity.id
_entity.type
_entity.pdbx_description
1 polymer ?
#
loop_
_entity_poly.entity_id
_entity_poly.type
_entity_poly.pdbx_seq_one_letter_code
_entity_poly.pdbx_strand_id
1 'polypeptide(L)'
;MITQRNEKYNFSPQAVDELSALCVEALTEAEADRKDILRVRLSIEEILESWLDRLEGREVTFKSYSRLGRQQIEICVSGDCVKDDSSDENLLFSSRLLAQSGLVPVYSYKNGGNRLSLTLTKKMRLSSTAQLVISLLLAAALGLI
;
A
#
# COMPACT_ATOMS: atom_id res chain seq x y z
N MET A 1 -3.29 -16.51 9.98
CA MET A 1 -2.01 -16.85 9.32
C MET A 1 -1.37 -15.60 8.77
N ILE A 2 -0.13 -15.33 9.16
CA ILE A 2 0.58 -14.15 8.69
C ILE A 2 1.26 -14.49 7.37
N THR A 3 0.77 -13.92 6.27
CA THR A 3 1.41 -14.06 4.98
C THR A 3 2.51 -13.01 4.89
N GLN A 4 3.75 -13.46 4.81
CA GLN A 4 4.89 -12.57 4.67
C GLN A 4 5.55 -12.79 3.32
N ARG A 5 5.79 -11.71 2.61
CA ARG A 5 6.50 -11.72 1.35
C ARG A 5 7.71 -10.79 1.44
N ASN A 6 8.84 -11.23 0.93
CA ASN A 6 10.08 -10.45 0.93
C ASN A 6 10.79 -10.67 -0.39
N GLU A 7 10.92 -9.60 -1.19
CA GLU A 7 11.52 -9.64 -2.51
C GLU A 7 12.59 -8.56 -2.64
N LYS A 8 13.63 -8.84 -3.42
CA LYS A 8 14.72 -7.90 -3.69
C LYS A 8 14.90 -7.70 -5.18
N TYR A 9 15.11 -6.45 -5.58
CA TYR A 9 15.31 -6.06 -6.98
C TYR A 9 16.39 -4.99 -7.07
N ASN A 10 16.90 -4.79 -8.29
CA ASN A 10 17.61 -3.55 -8.63
C ASN A 10 16.57 -2.51 -9.04
N PHE A 11 16.65 -1.32 -8.48
CA PHE A 11 15.67 -0.28 -8.75
C PHE A 11 15.80 0.22 -10.20
N SER A 12 14.74 0.06 -10.97
CA SER A 12 14.66 0.34 -12.39
C SER A 12 13.19 0.56 -12.78
N PRO A 13 12.91 1.08 -13.98
CA PRO A 13 11.52 1.17 -14.44
C PRO A 13 10.78 -0.17 -14.39
N GLN A 14 11.45 -1.28 -14.69
CA GLN A 14 10.86 -2.61 -14.58
C GLN A 14 10.55 -2.97 -13.13
N ALA A 15 11.46 -2.62 -12.21
CA ALA A 15 11.22 -2.88 -10.78
C ALA A 15 10.02 -2.09 -10.27
N VAL A 16 9.80 -0.88 -10.76
CA VAL A 16 8.60 -0.10 -10.40
C VAL A 16 7.33 -0.86 -10.78
N ASP A 17 7.28 -1.41 -11.99
CA ASP A 17 6.14 -2.21 -12.44
C ASP A 17 5.94 -3.46 -11.58
N GLU A 18 7.03 -4.16 -11.25
CA GLU A 18 6.97 -5.35 -10.42
C GLU A 18 6.53 -5.03 -8.99
N LEU A 19 7.05 -3.95 -8.42
CA LEU A 19 6.67 -3.51 -7.07
C LEU A 19 5.20 -3.11 -7.02
N SER A 20 4.71 -2.40 -8.02
CA SER A 20 3.29 -2.03 -8.07
C SER A 20 2.39 -3.26 -8.21
N ALA A 21 2.82 -4.26 -8.98
CA ALA A 21 2.10 -5.53 -9.10
C ALA A 21 2.06 -6.28 -7.76
N LEU A 22 3.15 -6.28 -7.01
CA LEU A 22 3.20 -6.90 -5.68
C LEU A 22 2.27 -6.17 -4.69
N CYS A 23 2.18 -4.85 -4.77
CA CYS A 23 1.20 -4.09 -3.98
C CYS A 23 -0.22 -4.49 -4.33
N VAL A 24 -0.53 -4.64 -5.61
CA VAL A 24 -1.86 -5.11 -6.08
C VAL A 24 -2.18 -6.48 -5.52
N GLU A 25 -1.22 -7.41 -5.57
CA GLU A 25 -1.42 -8.76 -4.99
C GLU A 25 -1.71 -8.70 -3.50
N ALA A 26 -0.92 -7.94 -2.73
CA ALA A 26 -1.10 -7.82 -1.30
C ALA A 26 -2.46 -7.24 -0.94
N LEU A 27 -2.91 -6.23 -1.68
CA LEU A 27 -4.21 -5.60 -1.45
C LEU A 27 -5.36 -6.50 -1.89
N THR A 28 -5.18 -7.27 -2.96
CA THR A 28 -6.17 -8.25 -3.41
C THR A 28 -6.35 -9.34 -2.36
N GLU A 29 -5.26 -9.84 -1.80
CA GLU A 29 -5.31 -10.82 -0.70
C GLU A 29 -6.00 -10.25 0.55
N ALA A 30 -5.86 -8.96 0.79
CA ALA A 30 -6.52 -8.26 1.89
C ALA A 30 -7.97 -7.86 1.56
N GLU A 31 -8.49 -8.28 0.42
CA GLU A 31 -9.86 -8.01 -0.05
C GLU A 31 -10.17 -6.51 -0.15
N ALA A 32 -9.21 -5.71 -0.53
CA ALA A 32 -9.41 -4.29 -0.78
C ALA A 32 -10.34 -4.07 -1.99
N ASP A 33 -11.01 -2.93 -2.02
CA ASP A 33 -11.89 -2.56 -3.12
C ASP A 33 -11.09 -2.36 -4.40
N ARG A 34 -11.65 -2.82 -5.53
CA ARG A 34 -11.00 -2.77 -6.84
C ARG A 34 -10.59 -1.34 -7.24
N LYS A 35 -11.44 -0.37 -6.95
CA LYS A 35 -11.14 1.04 -7.22
C LYS A 35 -9.96 1.54 -6.37
N ASP A 36 -9.91 1.12 -5.12
CA ASP A 36 -8.83 1.48 -4.22
C ASP A 36 -7.51 0.84 -4.67
N ILE A 37 -7.56 -0.41 -5.13
CA ILE A 37 -6.37 -1.10 -5.66
C ILE A 37 -5.79 -0.34 -6.85
N LEU A 38 -6.64 0.12 -7.79
CA LEU A 38 -6.20 0.89 -8.95
C LEU A 38 -5.57 2.22 -8.54
N ARG A 39 -6.17 2.92 -7.59
CA ARG A 39 -5.63 4.19 -7.07
C ARG A 39 -4.27 3.99 -6.42
N VAL A 40 -4.15 2.94 -5.63
CA VAL A 40 -2.87 2.59 -4.97
C VAL A 40 -1.81 2.29 -6.01
N ARG A 41 -2.12 1.49 -7.01
CA ARG A 41 -1.20 1.14 -8.07
C ARG A 41 -0.65 2.38 -8.76
N LEU A 42 -1.53 3.29 -9.20
CA LEU A 42 -1.13 4.52 -9.87
C LEU A 42 -0.27 5.40 -8.96
N SER A 43 -0.65 5.52 -7.70
CA SER A 43 0.07 6.34 -6.73
C SER A 43 1.45 5.80 -6.43
N ILE A 44 1.58 4.49 -6.26
CA ILE A 44 2.87 3.84 -6.00
C ILE A 44 3.79 4.00 -7.21
N GLU A 45 3.28 3.75 -8.41
CA GLU A 45 4.06 3.94 -9.64
C GLU A 45 4.60 5.36 -9.73
N GLU A 46 3.76 6.36 -9.48
CA GLU A 46 4.15 7.76 -9.54
C GLU A 46 5.21 8.14 -8.50
N ILE A 47 5.02 7.69 -7.27
CA ILE A 47 5.99 7.93 -6.19
C ILE A 47 7.33 7.29 -6.53
N LEU A 48 7.33 6.02 -6.92
CA LEU A 48 8.57 5.30 -7.22
C LEU A 48 9.26 5.85 -8.48
N GLU A 49 8.51 6.21 -9.50
CA GLU A 49 9.08 6.85 -10.69
C GLU A 49 9.78 8.15 -10.35
N SER A 50 9.25 8.92 -9.40
CA SER A 50 9.90 10.15 -8.95
C SER A 50 11.25 9.90 -8.28
N TRP A 51 11.48 8.70 -7.76
CA TRP A 51 12.75 8.33 -7.12
C TRP A 51 13.79 7.79 -8.11
N LEU A 52 13.37 7.40 -9.31
CA LEU A 52 14.28 6.79 -10.30
C LEU A 52 15.45 7.69 -10.66
N ASP A 53 15.23 8.99 -10.80
CA ASP A 53 16.30 9.93 -11.19
C ASP A 53 17.50 9.88 -10.26
N ARG A 54 17.27 9.61 -8.97
CA ARG A 54 18.31 9.62 -7.95
C ARG A 54 18.76 8.24 -7.52
N LEU A 55 17.88 7.26 -7.62
CA LEU A 55 18.09 5.95 -7.00
C LEU A 55 18.16 4.79 -8.00
N GLU A 56 18.09 5.06 -9.30
CA GLU A 56 18.18 3.99 -10.30
C GLU A 56 19.45 3.16 -10.11
N GLY A 57 19.31 1.84 -10.16
CA GLY A 57 20.40 0.90 -9.95
C GLY A 57 20.67 0.53 -8.50
N ARG A 58 20.02 1.21 -7.56
CA ARG A 58 20.16 0.87 -6.13
C ARG A 58 19.33 -0.36 -5.78
N GLU A 59 19.64 -0.98 -4.66
CA GLU A 59 18.88 -2.12 -4.18
C GLU A 59 17.53 -1.67 -3.63
N VAL A 60 16.47 -2.35 -4.05
CA VAL A 60 15.13 -2.12 -3.51
C VAL A 60 14.61 -3.41 -2.91
N THR A 61 13.99 -3.31 -1.74
CA THR A 61 13.35 -4.44 -1.07
C THR A 61 11.86 -4.17 -0.92
N PHE A 62 11.08 -5.21 -1.11
CA PHE A 62 9.63 -5.19 -0.90
C PHE A 62 9.29 -6.16 0.23
N LYS A 63 8.48 -5.72 1.17
CA LYS A 63 7.93 -6.56 2.23
C LYS A 63 6.44 -6.33 2.34
N SER A 64 5.69 -7.40 2.45
CA SER A 64 4.28 -7.31 2.80
C SER A 64 4.00 -8.30 3.91
N TYR A 65 3.23 -7.89 4.89
CA TYR A 65 2.88 -8.74 6.03
C TYR A 65 1.57 -8.26 6.65
N SER A 66 0.91 -9.18 7.33
CA SER A 66 -0.29 -8.87 8.09
C SER A 66 0.05 -8.88 9.57
N ARG A 67 -0.28 -7.81 10.26
CA ARG A 67 -0.06 -7.68 11.70
C ARG A 67 -1.33 -7.17 12.36
N LEU A 68 -1.84 -7.93 13.34
CA LEU A 68 -3.06 -7.59 14.08
C LEU A 68 -4.25 -7.29 13.15
N GLY A 69 -4.38 -8.08 12.07
CA GLY A 69 -5.46 -7.90 11.10
C GLY A 69 -5.26 -6.76 10.13
N ARG A 70 -4.14 -6.07 10.18
CA ARG A 70 -3.83 -4.97 9.26
C ARG A 70 -2.75 -5.39 8.27
N GLN A 71 -3.01 -5.15 7.00
CA GLN A 71 -2.03 -5.37 5.94
C GLN A 71 -1.03 -4.23 5.92
N GLN A 72 0.26 -4.56 5.92
CA GLN A 72 1.35 -3.59 5.82
C GLN A 72 2.22 -3.90 4.62
N ILE A 73 2.64 -2.85 3.94
CA ILE A 73 3.52 -2.93 2.78
C ILE A 73 4.68 -1.97 3.04
N GLU A 74 5.91 -2.47 2.86
CA GLU A 74 7.11 -1.64 2.97
C GLU A 74 7.95 -1.78 1.71
N ILE A 75 8.33 -0.63 1.15
CA ILE A 75 9.26 -0.55 0.03
C ILE A 75 10.44 0.29 0.50
N CYS A 76 11.63 -0.30 0.44
CA CYS A 76 12.86 0.38 0.86
C CYS A 76 13.86 0.42 -0.28
N VAL A 77 14.28 1.62 -0.68
CA VAL A 77 15.29 1.82 -1.72
C VAL A 77 16.53 2.44 -1.09
N SER A 78 17.67 1.76 -1.20
CA SER A 78 18.94 2.25 -0.67
C SER A 78 19.41 3.48 -1.46
N GLY A 79 20.15 4.35 -0.81
CA GLY A 79 20.73 5.54 -1.43
C GLY A 79 20.48 6.81 -0.62
N ASP A 80 20.68 7.93 -1.27
CA ASP A 80 20.53 9.23 -0.64
C ASP A 80 19.05 9.55 -0.36
N CYS A 81 18.81 10.39 0.64
CA CYS A 81 17.46 10.79 1.03
C CYS A 81 16.77 11.60 -0.08
N VAL A 82 15.54 11.19 -0.45
CA VAL A 82 14.74 11.85 -1.50
C VAL A 82 13.68 12.81 -0.94
N LYS A 83 13.73 13.10 0.35
CA LYS A 83 12.65 13.82 1.06
C LYS A 83 12.50 15.29 0.65
N ASP A 84 13.44 15.88 -0.06
CA ASP A 84 13.47 17.34 -0.28
C ASP A 84 12.56 17.85 -1.39
N ASP A 85 11.80 16.97 -2.06
CA ASP A 85 10.92 17.38 -3.14
C ASP A 85 9.47 17.56 -2.68
N SER A 86 9.29 18.11 -1.49
CA SER A 86 7.97 18.44 -0.94
C SER A 86 7.19 19.44 -1.79
N SER A 87 7.82 20.08 -2.76
CA SER A 87 7.18 21.00 -3.70
C SER A 87 6.62 20.32 -4.95
N ASP A 88 6.78 19.02 -5.10
CA ASP A 88 6.22 18.30 -6.24
C ASP A 88 4.73 18.07 -6.03
N GLU A 89 3.91 18.76 -6.81
CA GLU A 89 2.44 18.66 -6.74
C GLU A 89 1.96 17.24 -7.04
N ASN A 90 2.65 16.51 -7.90
CA ASN A 90 2.28 15.14 -8.25
C ASN A 90 2.45 14.20 -7.06
N LEU A 91 3.52 14.36 -6.28
CA LEU A 91 3.73 13.57 -5.07
C LEU A 91 2.67 13.85 -4.01
N LEU A 92 2.28 15.12 -3.85
CA LEU A 92 1.21 15.49 -2.94
C LEU A 92 -0.12 14.86 -3.37
N PHE A 93 -0.41 14.88 -4.66
CA PHE A 93 -1.61 14.28 -5.22
C PHE A 93 -1.64 12.76 -4.97
N SER A 94 -0.52 12.08 -5.23
CA SER A 94 -0.41 10.64 -5.00
C SER A 94 -0.59 10.28 -3.53
N SER A 95 -0.02 11.07 -2.62
CA SER A 95 -0.20 10.87 -1.18
C SER A 95 -1.66 11.04 -0.75
N ARG A 96 -2.37 11.99 -1.34
CA ARG A 96 -3.81 12.18 -1.08
C ARG A 96 -4.63 11.01 -1.59
N LEU A 97 -4.31 10.50 -2.78
CA LEU A 97 -5.00 9.32 -3.34
C LEU A 97 -4.80 8.10 -2.46
N LEU A 98 -3.58 7.89 -1.96
CA LEU A 98 -3.29 6.80 -1.04
C LEU A 98 -4.12 6.92 0.25
N ALA A 99 -4.18 8.12 0.82
CA ALA A 99 -4.96 8.36 2.03
C ALA A 99 -6.45 8.10 1.81
N GLN A 100 -7.00 8.50 0.65
CA GLN A 100 -8.39 8.23 0.30
C GLN A 100 -8.69 6.74 0.16
N SER A 101 -7.69 5.96 -0.23
CA SER A 101 -7.82 4.50 -0.39
C SER A 101 -7.73 3.74 0.94
N GLY A 102 -7.67 4.45 2.06
CA GLY A 102 -7.56 3.83 3.38
C GLY A 102 -6.15 3.37 3.72
N LEU A 103 -5.17 3.81 2.94
CA LEU A 103 -3.76 3.58 3.22
C LEU A 103 -3.16 4.84 3.84
N VAL A 104 -2.32 4.65 4.86
CA VAL A 104 -1.57 5.75 5.47
C VAL A 104 -0.13 5.64 4.98
N PRO A 105 0.30 6.53 4.08
CA PRO A 105 1.68 6.53 3.62
C PRO A 105 2.59 7.19 4.64
N VAL A 106 3.68 6.52 4.98
CA VAL A 106 4.71 7.07 5.87
C VAL A 106 6.05 6.95 5.17
N TYR A 107 6.68 8.09 4.95
CA TYR A 107 8.04 8.12 4.43
C TYR A 107 9.02 8.25 5.59
N SER A 108 10.10 7.48 5.54
CA SER A 108 11.20 7.61 6.49
C SER A 108 12.52 7.33 5.79
N TYR A 109 13.57 7.96 6.30
CA TYR A 109 14.94 7.67 5.84
C TYR A 109 15.73 7.16 7.03
N LYS A 110 16.25 5.94 6.91
CA LYS A 110 16.92 5.27 8.03
C LYS A 110 17.95 4.28 7.51
N ASN A 111 19.14 4.29 8.10
CA ASN A 111 20.22 3.36 7.75
C ASN A 111 20.58 3.38 6.25
N GLY A 112 20.59 4.55 5.63
CA GLY A 112 20.92 4.70 4.22
C GLY A 112 19.85 4.21 3.26
N GLY A 113 18.60 4.11 3.71
CA GLY A 113 17.49 3.64 2.88
C GLY A 113 16.27 4.55 2.94
N ASN A 114 15.67 4.78 1.79
CA ASN A 114 14.39 5.48 1.67
C ASN A 114 13.27 4.45 1.83
N ARG A 115 12.46 4.61 2.85
CA ARG A 115 11.38 3.65 3.17
C ARG A 115 10.04 4.29 2.96
N LEU A 116 9.20 3.64 2.17
CA LEU A 116 7.80 3.97 2.03
C LEU A 116 6.99 2.85 2.69
N SER A 117 6.30 3.18 3.76
CA SER A 117 5.45 2.24 4.50
C SER A 117 4.00 2.58 4.27
N LEU A 118 3.20 1.58 3.96
CA LEU A 118 1.77 1.71 3.74
C LEU A 118 1.04 0.77 4.70
N THR A 119 0.14 1.31 5.48
CA THR A 119 -0.71 0.53 6.37
C THR A 119 -2.15 0.66 5.93
N LEU A 120 -2.81 -0.45 5.67
CA LEU A 120 -4.22 -0.46 5.35
C LEU A 120 -5.01 -0.27 6.64
N THR A 121 -5.57 0.92 6.83
CA THR A 121 -6.33 1.28 8.03
C THR A 121 -7.82 1.00 7.88
N LYS A 122 -8.27 0.84 6.64
CA LYS A 122 -9.67 0.55 6.36
C LYS A 122 -10.04 -0.81 6.94
N LYS A 123 -11.09 -0.84 7.74
CA LYS A 123 -11.62 -2.12 8.23
C LYS A 123 -11.89 -3.01 7.02
N MET A 124 -11.48 -4.28 7.09
CA MET A 124 -11.79 -5.24 6.05
C MET A 124 -13.27 -5.16 5.72
N ARG A 125 -13.58 -4.97 4.45
CA ARG A 125 -14.95 -5.04 3.99
C ARG A 125 -15.48 -6.43 4.28
N LEU A 126 -16.52 -6.48 5.09
CA LEU A 126 -17.24 -7.73 5.30
C LEU A 126 -17.74 -8.21 3.94
N SER A 127 -17.61 -9.50 3.67
CA SER A 127 -18.21 -10.09 2.48
C SER A 127 -19.71 -9.78 2.46
N SER A 128 -20.32 -9.79 1.27
CA SER A 128 -21.76 -9.56 1.14
C SER A 128 -22.58 -10.52 2.02
N THR A 129 -22.13 -11.77 2.12
CA THR A 129 -22.74 -12.77 2.99
C THR A 129 -22.65 -12.40 4.46
N ALA A 130 -21.48 -11.95 4.92
CA ALA A 130 -21.30 -11.52 6.29
C ALA A 130 -22.16 -10.31 6.63
N GLN A 131 -22.26 -9.33 5.71
CA GLN A 131 -23.11 -8.16 5.87
C GLN A 131 -24.60 -8.56 6.00
N LEU A 132 -25.04 -9.50 5.18
CA LEU A 132 -26.41 -10.00 5.21
C LEU A 132 -26.71 -10.68 6.56
N VAL A 133 -25.82 -11.54 7.03
CA VAL A 133 -25.97 -12.22 8.32
C VAL A 133 -26.06 -11.21 9.47
N ILE A 134 -25.19 -10.21 9.49
CA ILE A 134 -25.22 -9.16 10.52
C ILE A 134 -26.54 -8.39 10.47
N SER A 135 -27.02 -8.04 9.26
CA SER A 135 -28.28 -7.33 9.08
C SER A 135 -29.47 -8.14 9.60
N LEU A 136 -29.49 -9.45 9.32
CA LEU A 136 -30.54 -10.34 9.81
C LEU A 136 -30.51 -10.47 11.32
N LEU A 137 -29.32 -10.58 11.92
CA LEU A 137 -29.18 -10.65 13.38
C LEU A 137 -29.66 -9.36 14.07
N LEU A 138 -29.34 -8.21 13.49
CA LEU A 138 -29.79 -6.92 14.01
C LEU A 138 -31.30 -6.78 13.90
N ALA A 139 -31.91 -7.19 12.80
CA ALA A 139 -33.34 -7.16 12.60
C ALA A 139 -34.06 -8.07 13.61
N ALA A 140 -33.55 -9.26 13.87
CA ALA A 140 -34.06 -10.18 14.87
C ALA A 140 -33.97 -9.58 16.29
N ALA A 141 -32.82 -8.95 16.61
CA ALA A 141 -32.62 -8.30 17.90
C ALA A 141 -33.60 -7.14 18.13
N LEU A 142 -34.00 -6.46 17.06
CA LEU A 142 -34.97 -5.36 17.13
C LEU A 142 -36.43 -5.81 17.08
N GLY A 143 -36.67 -7.14 16.95
CA GLY A 143 -38.01 -7.67 16.88
C GLY A 143 -38.75 -7.37 15.58
N LEU A 144 -38.03 -7.13 14.50
CA LEU A 144 -38.62 -6.79 13.21
C LEU A 144 -38.90 -8.00 12.32
N ILE A 145 -38.61 -9.18 12.80
CA ILE A 145 -38.86 -10.45 12.10
C ILE A 145 -39.83 -11.30 12.90
#